data_9097c9cee7403b16f573035808ee78c5
#
_entry.id   9097c9cee7403b16f573035808ee78c5
#
_cell.length_a   1.000
_cell.length_b   1.000
_cell.length_c   1.000
_cell.angle_alpha   90.00
_cell.angle_beta   90.00
_cell.angle_gamma   90.00
#
_symmetry.space_group_name_H-M   'P 1'
#
loop_
_entity.id
_entity.type
_entity.pdbx_description
1 polymer ?
#
loop_
_entity_poly.entity_id
_entity_poly.type
_entity_poly.pdbx_seq_one_letter_code
_entity_poly.pdbx_strand_id
1 'polypeptide(L)'
;PRRKKGVSPFDFEGVTIVSYNFVVQGTKDFSLYPWDLVVFDEAHKLRNFYKGDNKTANIIYKTFANTKKLLLTATPIQNSLMDIFSLVSLIDANILGNQDSFIETYMYTERKHQELRQRLQSVLHRTLRKDVLEYIRYTNREAMTVAFEPSPEEEELYNRVSLYIKLHA
;
A
#
# COMPACT_ATOMS: atom_id res chain seq x y z
N PRO A 1 7.14 -26.87 -1.64
CA PRO A 1 6.82 -28.00 -2.53
C PRO A 1 7.85 -28.09 -3.64
N ARG A 2 8.38 -29.30 -3.93
CA ARG A 2 9.35 -29.50 -5.02
C ARG A 2 8.63 -29.27 -6.35
N ARG A 3 9.14 -28.33 -7.17
CA ARG A 3 8.67 -28.11 -8.55
C ARG A 3 8.75 -29.41 -9.34
N LYS A 4 7.61 -29.97 -9.77
CA LYS A 4 7.58 -30.98 -10.82
C LYS A 4 7.87 -30.24 -12.15
N LYS A 5 8.88 -30.67 -12.91
CA LYS A 5 9.18 -30.10 -14.23
C LYS A 5 7.94 -30.23 -15.13
N GLY A 6 7.45 -29.11 -15.65
CA GLY A 6 6.41 -29.08 -16.69
C GLY A 6 4.98 -28.79 -16.23
N VAL A 7 4.70 -28.67 -14.91
CA VAL A 7 3.37 -28.30 -14.40
C VAL A 7 3.47 -26.94 -13.74
N SER A 8 2.57 -26.01 -14.10
CA SER A 8 2.46 -24.73 -13.41
C SER A 8 2.12 -24.96 -11.94
N PRO A 9 2.77 -24.28 -10.98
CA PRO A 9 2.41 -24.40 -9.58
C PRO A 9 1.00 -23.85 -9.27
N PHE A 10 0.36 -23.18 -10.23
CA PHE A 10 -0.95 -22.55 -10.14
C PHE A 10 -2.04 -23.29 -10.92
N ASP A 11 -1.73 -24.50 -11.45
CA ASP A 11 -2.68 -25.30 -12.23
C ASP A 11 -3.68 -26.01 -11.29
N PHE A 12 -4.49 -25.21 -10.60
CA PHE A 12 -5.59 -25.66 -9.74
C PHE A 12 -6.65 -24.55 -9.61
N GLU A 13 -7.89 -24.93 -9.42
CA GLU A 13 -8.96 -23.99 -9.06
C GLU A 13 -8.86 -23.67 -7.57
N GLY A 14 -8.78 -22.38 -7.23
CA GLY A 14 -8.72 -21.96 -5.84
C GLY A 14 -8.01 -20.63 -5.59
N VAL A 15 -7.61 -20.41 -4.35
CA VAL A 15 -6.95 -19.19 -3.89
C VAL A 15 -5.49 -19.45 -3.60
N THR A 16 -4.61 -18.62 -4.16
CA THR A 16 -3.17 -18.64 -3.88
C THR A 16 -2.81 -17.47 -2.99
N ILE A 17 -2.25 -17.73 -1.81
CA ILE A 17 -1.79 -16.69 -0.88
C ILE A 17 -0.26 -16.69 -0.89
N VAL A 18 0.33 -15.53 -1.21
CA VAL A 18 1.78 -15.36 -1.32
C VAL A 18 2.23 -14.00 -0.81
N SER A 19 3.49 -13.86 -0.46
CA SER A 19 4.07 -12.57 -0.13
C SER A 19 4.46 -11.77 -1.38
N TYR A 20 4.56 -10.45 -1.27
CA TYR A 20 5.08 -9.58 -2.34
C TYR A 20 6.46 -10.02 -2.84
N ASN A 21 7.36 -10.38 -1.92
CA ASN A 21 8.71 -10.84 -2.29
C ASN A 21 8.67 -12.14 -3.09
N PHE A 22 7.76 -13.04 -2.78
CA PHE A 22 7.62 -14.29 -3.53
C PHE A 22 7.15 -14.03 -4.96
N VAL A 23 6.23 -13.07 -5.17
CA VAL A 23 5.82 -12.64 -6.52
C VAL A 23 7.00 -12.06 -7.29
N VAL A 24 7.80 -11.20 -6.66
CA VAL A 24 8.97 -10.58 -7.30
C VAL A 24 9.98 -11.62 -7.75
N GLN A 25 10.24 -12.66 -6.95
CA GLN A 25 11.14 -13.75 -7.30
C GLN A 25 10.59 -14.67 -8.40
N GLY A 26 9.27 -14.86 -8.43
CA GLY A 26 8.59 -15.73 -9.40
C GLY A 26 7.88 -15.00 -10.54
N THR A 27 8.28 -13.77 -10.87
CA THR A 27 7.58 -12.86 -11.81
C THR A 27 7.13 -13.55 -13.11
N LYS A 28 7.97 -14.40 -13.72
CA LYS A 28 7.64 -15.11 -14.96
C LYS A 28 6.43 -16.04 -14.77
N ASP A 29 6.40 -16.80 -13.71
CA ASP A 29 5.33 -17.77 -13.45
C ASP A 29 4.00 -17.02 -13.19
N PHE A 30 4.06 -15.91 -12.44
CA PHE A 30 2.88 -15.09 -12.14
C PHE A 30 2.35 -14.32 -13.35
N SER A 31 3.22 -13.80 -14.23
CA SER A 31 2.80 -13.03 -15.41
C SER A 31 2.21 -13.89 -16.53
N LEU A 32 2.54 -15.18 -16.56
CA LEU A 32 2.02 -16.11 -17.57
C LEU A 32 0.70 -16.76 -17.19
N TYR A 33 0.33 -16.72 -15.90
CA TYR A 33 -0.91 -17.33 -15.44
C TYR A 33 -2.10 -16.37 -15.58
N PRO A 34 -3.24 -16.81 -16.12
CA PRO A 34 -4.43 -15.97 -16.33
C PRO A 34 -5.22 -15.81 -15.02
N TRP A 35 -4.79 -14.95 -14.14
CA TRP A 35 -5.48 -14.66 -12.89
C TRP A 35 -6.81 -13.93 -13.13
N ASP A 36 -7.89 -14.40 -12.51
CA ASP A 36 -9.20 -13.73 -12.56
C ASP A 36 -9.20 -12.44 -11.75
N LEU A 37 -8.58 -12.47 -10.56
CA LEU A 37 -8.48 -11.37 -9.63
C LEU A 37 -7.20 -11.48 -8.80
N VAL A 38 -6.55 -10.35 -8.57
CA VAL A 38 -5.46 -10.23 -7.60
C VAL A 38 -5.86 -9.27 -6.49
N VAL A 39 -5.79 -9.74 -5.23
CA VAL A 39 -6.04 -8.93 -4.04
C VAL A 39 -4.71 -8.56 -3.41
N PHE A 40 -4.47 -7.27 -3.25
CA PHE A 40 -3.29 -6.72 -2.59
C PHE A 40 -3.65 -6.28 -1.18
N ASP A 41 -3.25 -7.04 -0.18
CA ASP A 41 -3.37 -6.64 1.22
C ASP A 41 -2.21 -5.72 1.61
N GLU A 42 -2.46 -4.75 2.48
CA GLU A 42 -1.52 -3.68 2.81
C GLU A 42 -0.97 -2.95 1.56
N ALA A 43 -1.88 -2.64 0.64
CA ALA A 43 -1.57 -2.06 -0.67
C ALA A 43 -0.79 -0.73 -0.59
N HIS A 44 -0.77 -0.06 0.57
CA HIS A 44 0.08 1.11 0.80
C HIS A 44 1.57 0.84 0.53
N LYS A 45 2.03 -0.41 0.61
CA LYS A 45 3.41 -0.82 0.27
C LYS A 45 3.71 -0.68 -1.23
N LEU A 46 2.68 -0.59 -2.08
CA LEU A 46 2.81 -0.45 -3.53
C LEU A 46 2.77 1.01 -4.00
N ARG A 47 2.74 1.99 -3.09
CA ARG A 47 2.80 3.40 -3.45
C ARG A 47 4.08 3.75 -4.19
N ASN A 48 4.02 4.82 -4.97
CA ASN A 48 5.16 5.36 -5.70
C ASN A 48 5.82 4.38 -6.69
N PHE A 49 5.04 3.41 -7.23
CA PHE A 49 5.55 2.43 -8.18
C PHE A 49 6.16 3.10 -9.43
N TYR A 50 5.69 4.30 -9.79
CA TYR A 50 6.17 5.07 -10.94
C TYR A 50 7.50 5.81 -10.68
N LYS A 51 7.91 6.03 -9.44
CA LYS A 51 9.13 6.78 -9.11
C LYS A 51 10.43 5.99 -9.28
N GLY A 52 10.36 4.70 -9.60
CA GLY A 52 11.54 3.85 -9.73
C GLY A 52 12.18 3.41 -8.40
N ASP A 53 11.96 4.13 -7.32
CA ASP A 53 12.52 3.82 -5.99
C ASP A 53 11.86 2.56 -5.39
N ASN A 54 10.58 2.36 -5.66
CA ASN A 54 9.86 1.17 -5.22
C ASN A 54 9.91 0.07 -6.29
N LYS A 55 11.05 -0.61 -6.39
CA LYS A 55 11.27 -1.70 -7.36
C LYS A 55 10.22 -2.81 -7.24
N THR A 56 9.85 -3.18 -6.01
CA THR A 56 8.83 -4.20 -5.74
C THR A 56 7.49 -3.81 -6.35
N ALA A 57 7.02 -2.58 -6.09
CA ALA A 57 5.76 -2.10 -6.62
C ALA A 57 5.76 -2.02 -8.15
N ASN A 58 6.87 -1.60 -8.75
CA ASN A 58 7.01 -1.53 -10.21
C ASN A 58 6.94 -2.92 -10.86
N ILE A 59 7.62 -3.91 -10.28
CA ILE A 59 7.56 -5.30 -10.76
C ILE A 59 6.14 -5.84 -10.65
N ILE A 60 5.47 -5.66 -9.52
CA ILE A 60 4.10 -6.12 -9.28
C ILE A 60 3.12 -5.45 -10.25
N TYR A 61 3.24 -4.14 -10.45
CA TYR A 61 2.43 -3.41 -11.43
C TYR A 61 2.52 -4.04 -12.83
N LYS A 62 3.75 -4.30 -13.29
CA LYS A 62 3.99 -4.92 -14.61
C LYS A 62 3.49 -6.36 -14.67
N THR A 63 3.71 -7.14 -13.60
CA THR A 63 3.32 -8.56 -13.54
C THR A 63 1.82 -8.74 -13.70
N PHE A 64 1.03 -7.86 -13.09
CA PHE A 64 -0.44 -7.94 -13.09
C PHE A 64 -1.10 -6.81 -13.89
N ALA A 65 -0.43 -6.28 -14.92
CA ALA A 65 -0.93 -5.14 -15.68
C ALA A 65 -2.36 -5.37 -16.22
N ASN A 66 -2.63 -6.55 -16.75
CA ASN A 66 -3.89 -6.92 -17.39
C ASN A 66 -4.87 -7.69 -16.47
N THR A 67 -4.56 -7.79 -15.18
CA THR A 67 -5.38 -8.52 -14.22
C THR A 67 -6.29 -7.57 -13.47
N LYS A 68 -7.53 -7.98 -13.16
CA LYS A 68 -8.40 -7.24 -12.23
C LYS A 68 -7.76 -7.17 -10.86
N LYS A 69 -7.84 -6.01 -10.22
CA LYS A 69 -7.14 -5.75 -8.95
C LYS A 69 -8.11 -5.24 -7.89
N LEU A 70 -7.92 -5.72 -6.67
CA LEU A 70 -8.53 -5.19 -5.45
C LEU A 70 -7.41 -4.80 -4.48
N LEU A 71 -7.42 -3.57 -4.02
CA LEU A 71 -6.43 -3.05 -3.08
C LEU A 71 -7.08 -2.86 -1.71
N LEU A 72 -6.50 -3.46 -0.69
CA LEU A 72 -6.91 -3.33 0.71
C LEU A 72 -5.83 -2.56 1.47
N THR A 73 -6.21 -1.48 2.15
CA THR A 73 -5.28 -0.70 2.98
C THR A 73 -6.02 0.13 4.02
N ALA A 74 -5.46 0.21 5.23
CA ALA A 74 -5.95 1.09 6.27
C ALA A 74 -5.50 2.56 6.06
N THR A 75 -4.44 2.79 5.29
CA THR A 75 -3.80 4.10 5.12
C THR A 75 -3.60 4.45 3.65
N PRO A 76 -4.67 4.75 2.90
CA PRO A 76 -4.57 5.08 1.47
C PRO A 76 -3.80 6.39 1.22
N ILE A 77 -3.87 7.34 2.18
CA ILE A 77 -3.11 8.59 2.17
C ILE A 77 -2.27 8.64 3.44
N GLN A 78 -0.99 8.93 3.30
CA GLN A 78 -0.08 9.14 4.43
C GLN A 78 0.60 10.52 4.35
N ASN A 79 1.19 10.84 3.20
CA ASN A 79 2.00 12.03 3.04
C ASN A 79 1.38 13.06 2.07
N SER A 80 0.71 12.61 1.02
CA SER A 80 0.15 13.50 0.00
C SER A 80 -0.94 12.83 -0.84
N LEU A 81 -1.66 13.64 -1.64
CA LEU A 81 -2.62 13.12 -2.63
C LEU A 81 -1.96 12.22 -3.68
N MET A 82 -0.64 12.30 -3.86
CA MET A 82 0.12 11.40 -4.74
C MET A 82 0.07 9.94 -4.28
N ASP A 83 -0.18 9.69 -3.01
CA ASP A 83 -0.39 8.33 -2.51
C ASP A 83 -1.65 7.71 -3.12
N ILE A 84 -2.77 8.48 -3.14
CA ILE A 84 -4.00 8.06 -3.80
C ILE A 84 -3.82 7.93 -5.31
N PHE A 85 -3.18 8.90 -5.95
CA PHE A 85 -2.86 8.83 -7.37
C PHE A 85 -2.15 7.51 -7.70
N SER A 86 -1.14 7.17 -6.94
CA SER A 86 -0.38 5.94 -7.12
C SER A 86 -1.24 4.69 -6.99
N LEU A 87 -2.06 4.58 -5.94
CA LEU A 87 -2.89 3.40 -5.72
C LEU A 87 -4.00 3.26 -6.76
N VAL A 88 -4.65 4.35 -7.15
CA VAL A 88 -5.69 4.32 -8.17
C VAL A 88 -5.11 3.99 -9.55
N SER A 89 -3.95 4.55 -9.89
CA SER A 89 -3.25 4.24 -11.15
C SER A 89 -2.76 2.78 -11.20
N LEU A 90 -2.54 2.14 -10.06
CA LEU A 90 -2.24 0.71 -9.98
C LEU A 90 -3.45 -0.14 -10.42
N ILE A 91 -4.68 0.33 -10.14
CA ILE A 91 -5.92 -0.32 -10.57
C ILE A 91 -6.16 -0.03 -12.05
N ASP A 92 -6.27 1.26 -12.39
CA ASP A 92 -6.47 1.75 -13.76
C ASP A 92 -5.89 3.16 -13.89
N ALA A 93 -4.89 3.31 -14.75
CA ALA A 93 -4.21 4.57 -15.00
C ALA A 93 -5.11 5.64 -15.66
N ASN A 94 -6.22 5.25 -16.28
CA ASN A 94 -7.09 6.18 -16.97
C ASN A 94 -8.03 6.96 -16.04
N ILE A 95 -8.25 6.48 -14.81
CA ILE A 95 -9.21 7.10 -13.86
C ILE A 95 -8.77 8.51 -13.48
N LEU A 96 -7.48 8.70 -13.18
CA LEU A 96 -6.95 9.99 -12.75
C LEU A 96 -6.09 10.70 -13.81
N GLY A 97 -5.89 10.07 -14.96
CA GLY A 97 -5.07 10.60 -16.04
C GLY A 97 -3.57 10.49 -15.76
N ASN A 98 -2.78 11.29 -16.46
CA ASN A 98 -1.32 11.29 -16.25
C ASN A 98 -0.92 12.08 -14.99
N GLN A 99 0.30 11.83 -14.52
CA GLN A 99 0.84 12.38 -13.29
C GLN A 99 0.91 13.91 -13.29
N ASP A 100 1.38 14.51 -14.39
CA ASP A 100 1.60 15.95 -14.48
C ASP A 100 0.26 16.68 -14.43
N SER A 101 -0.73 16.24 -15.19
CA SER A 101 -2.08 16.78 -15.14
C SER A 101 -2.74 16.62 -13.76
N PHE A 102 -2.48 15.51 -13.07
CA PHE A 102 -2.99 15.30 -11.71
C PHE A 102 -2.37 16.30 -10.73
N ILE A 103 -1.06 16.50 -10.80
CA ILE A 103 -0.32 17.47 -9.96
C ILE A 103 -0.87 18.88 -10.20
N GLU A 104 -0.93 19.32 -11.46
CA GLU A 104 -1.42 20.67 -11.82
C GLU A 104 -2.86 20.89 -11.36
N THR A 105 -3.71 19.87 -11.48
CA THR A 105 -5.13 20.02 -11.18
C THR A 105 -5.44 19.97 -9.69
N TYR A 106 -4.80 19.06 -8.93
CA TYR A 106 -5.26 18.72 -7.58
C TYR A 106 -4.27 19.05 -6.47
N MET A 107 -2.96 19.19 -6.76
CA MET A 107 -1.98 19.42 -5.71
C MET A 107 -1.95 20.88 -5.23
N TYR A 108 -2.30 21.84 -6.09
CA TYR A 108 -2.19 23.26 -5.80
C TYR A 108 -3.55 23.97 -5.65
N THR A 109 -4.68 23.26 -5.85
CA THR A 109 -6.00 23.87 -5.89
C THR A 109 -7.00 23.12 -5.03
N GLU A 110 -7.22 23.58 -3.80
CA GLU A 110 -8.20 22.96 -2.87
C GLU A 110 -9.62 22.90 -3.45
N ARG A 111 -10.01 23.90 -4.26
CA ARG A 111 -11.33 23.92 -4.90
C ARG A 111 -11.62 22.70 -5.78
N LYS A 112 -10.58 22.02 -6.25
CA LYS A 112 -10.67 20.81 -7.08
C LYS A 112 -10.78 19.52 -6.28
N HIS A 113 -10.62 19.55 -4.96
CA HIS A 113 -10.71 18.34 -4.13
C HIS A 113 -12.10 17.71 -4.13
N GLN A 114 -13.16 18.50 -4.34
CA GLN A 114 -14.51 17.96 -4.46
C GLN A 114 -14.69 17.14 -5.77
N GLU A 115 -14.13 17.63 -6.87
CA GLU A 115 -14.11 16.91 -8.14
C GLU A 115 -13.32 15.60 -8.01
N LEU A 116 -12.13 15.65 -7.38
CA LEU A 116 -11.33 14.46 -7.11
C LEU A 116 -12.10 13.43 -6.28
N ARG A 117 -12.80 13.89 -5.23
CA ARG A 117 -13.63 13.01 -4.39
C ARG A 117 -14.71 12.31 -5.21
N GLN A 118 -15.38 13.01 -6.13
CA GLN A 118 -16.38 12.41 -7.01
C GLN A 118 -15.78 11.35 -7.93
N ARG A 119 -14.62 11.61 -8.53
CA ARG A 119 -13.92 10.63 -9.36
C ARG A 119 -13.53 9.39 -8.58
N LEU A 120 -13.11 9.56 -7.33
CA LEU A 120 -12.70 8.45 -6.46
C LEU A 120 -13.88 7.59 -5.99
N GLN A 121 -15.10 8.09 -5.93
CA GLN A 121 -16.27 7.34 -5.47
C GLN A 121 -16.53 6.05 -6.25
N SER A 122 -16.16 6.00 -7.53
CA SER A 122 -16.35 4.82 -8.37
C SER A 122 -15.36 3.68 -8.07
N VAL A 123 -14.23 3.98 -7.43
CA VAL A 123 -13.12 3.03 -7.25
C VAL A 123 -12.62 2.91 -5.81
N LEU A 124 -13.03 3.81 -4.93
CA LEU A 124 -12.60 3.84 -3.55
C LEU A 124 -13.79 3.73 -2.61
N HIS A 125 -13.78 2.69 -1.80
CA HIS A 125 -14.72 2.51 -0.70
C HIS A 125 -14.00 2.60 0.63
N ARG A 126 -14.54 3.39 1.57
CA ARG A 126 -14.03 3.52 2.93
C ARG A 126 -15.02 2.99 3.93
N THR A 127 -14.65 1.94 4.63
CA THR A 127 -15.39 1.41 5.77
C THR A 127 -14.76 1.92 7.06
N LEU A 128 -15.54 2.59 7.88
CA LEU A 128 -15.07 3.03 9.20
C LEU A 128 -15.32 1.94 10.23
N ARG A 129 -14.42 1.83 11.20
CA ARG A 129 -14.55 0.83 12.28
C ARG A 129 -15.90 0.94 13.01
N LYS A 130 -16.42 2.15 13.19
CA LYS A 130 -17.74 2.40 13.81
C LYS A 130 -18.90 1.80 13.00
N ASP A 131 -18.76 1.70 11.68
CA ASP A 131 -19.81 1.23 10.78
C ASP A 131 -19.94 -0.31 10.79
N VAL A 132 -18.95 -1.00 11.36
CA VAL A 132 -18.91 -2.47 11.46
C VAL A 132 -19.04 -2.99 12.90
N LEU A 133 -19.24 -2.11 13.87
CA LEU A 133 -19.42 -2.50 15.29
C LEU A 133 -20.64 -3.40 15.51
N GLU A 134 -21.64 -3.31 14.65
CA GLU A 134 -22.83 -4.14 14.68
C GLU A 134 -22.51 -5.61 14.36
N TYR A 135 -21.52 -5.84 13.50
CA TYR A 135 -21.12 -7.17 13.01
C TYR A 135 -19.92 -7.74 13.76
N ILE A 136 -19.02 -6.87 14.24
CA ILE A 136 -17.76 -7.29 14.86
C ILE A 136 -17.58 -6.55 16.19
N ARG A 137 -17.49 -7.32 17.27
CA ARG A 137 -17.15 -6.78 18.60
C ARG A 137 -15.63 -6.61 18.67
N TYR A 138 -15.19 -5.37 18.80
CA TYR A 138 -13.80 -5.06 19.08
C TYR A 138 -13.57 -4.94 20.59
N THR A 139 -12.39 -5.36 21.03
CA THR A 139 -11.93 -5.09 22.39
C THR A 139 -11.71 -3.59 22.60
N ASN A 140 -12.06 -3.09 23.77
CA ASN A 140 -11.71 -1.73 24.15
C ASN A 140 -10.20 -1.60 24.28
N ARG A 141 -9.65 -0.50 23.79
CA ARG A 141 -8.24 -0.17 23.93
C ARG A 141 -8.13 0.84 25.08
N GLU A 142 -7.49 0.42 26.15
CA GLU A 142 -7.06 1.32 27.22
C GLU A 142 -5.58 1.66 26.98
N ALA A 143 -5.29 2.94 26.85
CA ALA A 143 -3.91 3.41 26.76
C ALA A 143 -3.45 3.76 28.18
N MET A 144 -2.43 3.06 28.66
CA MET A 144 -1.81 3.33 29.95
C MET A 144 -0.38 3.81 29.71
N THR A 145 -0.05 4.97 30.26
CA THR A 145 1.32 5.48 30.23
C THR A 145 2.02 5.05 31.51
N VAL A 146 3.07 4.28 31.37
CA VAL A 146 3.94 3.91 32.48
C VAL A 146 5.21 4.76 32.38
N ALA A 147 5.40 5.64 33.36
CA ALA A 147 6.64 6.39 33.49
C ALA A 147 7.68 5.52 34.20
N PHE A 148 8.91 5.58 33.75
CA PHE A 148 10.05 4.97 34.42
C PHE A 148 11.20 6.00 34.52
N GLU A 149 12.04 5.85 35.52
CA GLU A 149 13.27 6.62 35.62
C GLU A 149 14.39 5.82 34.93
N PRO A 150 15.03 6.38 33.88
CA PRO A 150 16.11 5.70 33.19
C PRO A 150 17.33 5.56 34.11
N SER A 151 18.12 4.52 33.88
CA SER A 151 19.44 4.44 34.53
C SER A 151 20.37 5.56 34.02
N PRO A 152 21.42 5.94 34.78
CA PRO A 152 22.38 6.95 34.33
C PRO A 152 23.00 6.66 32.95
N GLU A 153 23.24 5.36 32.66
CA GLU A 153 23.79 4.93 31.37
C GLU A 153 22.80 5.10 30.23
N GLU A 154 21.52 4.82 30.48
CA GLU A 154 20.44 5.02 29.50
C GLU A 154 20.22 6.51 29.21
N GLU A 155 20.25 7.35 30.24
CA GLU A 155 20.13 8.80 30.09
C GLU A 155 21.32 9.38 29.31
N GLU A 156 22.55 8.94 29.58
CA GLU A 156 23.72 9.34 28.82
C GLU A 156 23.60 8.92 27.35
N LEU A 157 23.18 7.69 27.07
CA LEU A 157 22.96 7.22 25.70
C LEU A 157 21.91 8.05 24.97
N TYR A 158 20.78 8.33 25.62
CA TYR A 158 19.72 9.17 25.08
C TYR A 158 20.22 10.57 24.71
N ASN A 159 20.99 11.19 25.60
CA ASN A 159 21.53 12.52 25.37
C ASN A 159 22.53 12.54 24.21
N ARG A 160 23.40 11.53 24.10
CA ARG A 160 24.35 11.38 22.97
C ARG A 160 23.63 11.22 21.63
N VAL A 161 22.61 10.35 21.56
CA VAL A 161 21.81 10.15 20.35
C VAL A 161 21.05 11.43 19.96
N SER A 162 20.44 12.11 20.94
CA SER A 162 19.72 13.34 20.73
C SER A 162 20.63 14.46 20.19
N LEU A 163 21.84 14.56 20.73
CA LEU A 163 22.85 15.51 20.26
C LEU A 163 23.29 15.18 18.82
N TYR A 164 23.55 13.90 18.54
CA TYR A 164 23.93 13.47 17.19
C TYR A 164 22.87 13.83 16.15
N ILE A 165 21.59 13.56 16.45
CA ILE A 165 20.48 13.90 15.54
C ILE A 165 20.42 15.42 15.31
N LYS A 166 20.55 16.23 16.37
CA LYS A 166 20.53 17.70 16.24
C LYS A 166 21.66 18.25 15.39
N LEU A 167 22.82 17.59 15.36
CA LEU A 167 23.98 18.03 14.60
C LEU A 167 23.99 17.57 13.14
N HIS A 168 23.21 16.53 12.80
CA HIS A 168 23.26 15.85 11.49
C HIS A 168 21.89 15.79 10.79
N ALA A 169 20.82 16.33 11.39
CA ALA A 169 19.51 16.54 10.77
C ALA A 169 19.39 17.97 10.28
#